data_a975e53c4bd851268551dd2e6a7125cc
#
_entry.id   a975e53c4bd851268551dd2e6a7125cc
#
_cell.length_a   1.000
_cell.length_b   1.000
_cell.length_c   1.000
_cell.angle_alpha   90.00
_cell.angle_beta   90.00
_cell.angle_gamma   90.00
#
_symmetry.space_group_name_H-M   'P 1'
#
loop_
_entity.id
_entity.type
_entity.pdbx_description
1 polymer ?
#
loop_
_entity_poly.entity_id
_entity_poly.type
_entity_poly.pdbx_seq_one_letter_code
_entity_poly.pdbx_strand_id
1 'polypeptide(L)' 'MNRLPQKGDRVRLLRMQDDPDPIAPGATGTVVCAARHGIGKDAWAQIDISWDNGRGLMLVSPPDEFEIIQNAD' A
#
# COMPACT_ATOMS: atom_id res chain seq x y z
N MET A 1 -2.49 -4.47 -14.60
CA MET A 1 -2.72 -4.10 -13.20
C MET A 1 -2.23 -5.21 -12.27
N ASN A 2 -1.63 -4.83 -11.21
CA ASN A 2 -1.08 -5.78 -10.26
C ASN A 2 -2.20 -6.38 -9.42
N ARG A 3 -1.97 -7.58 -8.94
CA ARG A 3 -2.92 -8.18 -8.03
C ARG A 3 -2.99 -7.38 -6.73
N LEU A 4 -4.11 -7.50 -6.04
CA LEU A 4 -4.28 -6.90 -4.73
C LEU A 4 -3.32 -7.59 -3.74
N PRO A 5 -2.56 -6.83 -2.96
CA PRO A 5 -1.68 -7.46 -1.98
C PRO A 5 -2.46 -8.20 -0.91
N GLN A 6 -1.81 -9.17 -0.29
CA GLN A 6 -2.41 -10.02 0.72
C GLN A 6 -1.77 -9.74 2.08
N LYS A 7 -2.50 -10.06 3.14
CA LYS A 7 -1.98 -9.96 4.49
C LYS A 7 -0.64 -10.68 4.59
N GLY A 8 0.35 -10.00 5.12
CA GLY A 8 1.69 -10.55 5.29
C GLY A 8 2.64 -10.24 4.16
N ASP A 9 2.15 -9.77 3.02
CA ASP A 9 3.04 -9.32 1.95
C ASP A 9 3.91 -8.18 2.45
N ARG A 10 5.18 -8.18 2.04
CA ARG A 10 6.08 -7.07 2.31
C ARG A 10 6.05 -6.12 1.12
N VAL A 11 5.95 -4.83 1.42
CA VAL A 11 5.85 -3.80 0.38
C VAL A 11 6.86 -2.71 0.62
N ARG A 12 7.22 -2.02 -0.47
CA ARG A 12 8.02 -0.80 -0.44
C ARG A 12 7.22 0.32 -1.06
N LEU A 13 7.19 1.46 -0.38
CA LEU A 13 6.51 2.63 -0.91
C LEU A 13 7.36 3.26 -2.02
N LEU A 14 6.73 3.52 -3.16
CA LEU A 14 7.37 4.22 -4.26
C LEU A 14 7.00 5.71 -4.24
N ARG A 15 5.74 6.01 -3.97
CA ARG A 15 5.25 7.39 -3.95
C ARG A 15 3.94 7.50 -3.19
N MET A 16 3.83 8.53 -2.34
CA MET A 16 2.59 8.83 -1.63
C MET A 16 2.25 10.29 -1.89
N GLN A 17 1.00 10.51 -2.33
CA GLN A 17 0.50 11.85 -2.65
C GLN A 17 -0.64 12.23 -1.72
N ASP A 18 -0.94 13.51 -1.70
CA ASP A 18 -2.14 14.06 -1.06
C ASP A 18 -2.23 13.80 0.44
N ASP A 19 -1.11 13.54 1.07
CA ASP A 19 -1.06 13.38 2.52
C ASP A 19 -0.21 14.50 3.12
N PRO A 20 -0.69 15.18 4.16
CA PRO A 20 0.08 16.28 4.77
C PRO A 20 1.34 15.80 5.50
N ASP A 21 1.41 14.51 5.83
CA ASP A 21 2.57 13.94 6.51
C ASP A 21 2.83 12.54 5.92
N PRO A 22 3.31 12.47 4.67
CA PRO A 22 3.41 11.21 3.97
C PRO A 22 4.54 10.32 4.51
N ILE A 23 4.37 9.03 4.26
CA ILE A 23 5.47 8.06 4.45
C ILE A 23 6.52 8.36 3.38
N ALA A 24 7.78 8.27 3.74
CA ALA A 24 8.86 8.57 2.80
C ALA A 24 9.00 7.48 1.75
N PRO A 25 9.29 7.84 0.49
CA PRO A 25 9.58 6.84 -0.54
C PRO A 25 10.74 5.93 -0.09
N GLY A 26 10.63 4.65 -0.41
CA GLY A 26 11.61 3.65 0.00
C GLY A 26 11.30 2.98 1.32
N ALA A 27 10.34 3.50 2.08
CA ALA A 27 9.92 2.86 3.33
C ALA A 27 9.30 1.50 3.04
N THR A 28 9.52 0.56 3.94
CA THR A 28 8.98 -0.79 3.83
C THR A 28 8.01 -1.07 4.96
N GLY A 29 7.12 -2.02 4.72
CA GLY A 29 6.14 -2.42 5.72
C GLY A 29 5.49 -3.74 5.36
N THR A 30 4.56 -4.15 6.21
CA THR A 30 3.84 -5.42 6.05
C THR A 30 2.36 -5.13 5.89
N VAL A 31 1.74 -5.76 4.90
CA VAL A 31 0.31 -5.60 4.65
C VAL A 31 -0.47 -6.25 5.79
N VAL A 32 -1.39 -5.49 6.38
CA VAL A 32 -2.31 -5.97 7.40
C VAL A 32 -3.59 -6.48 6.74
N CYS A 33 -4.14 -5.70 5.83
CA CYS A 33 -5.28 -6.09 5.02
C CYS A 33 -5.37 -5.18 3.80
N ALA A 34 -6.15 -5.61 2.81
CA ALA A 34 -6.36 -4.83 1.61
C ALA A 34 -7.77 -5.06 1.10
N ALA A 35 -8.37 -4.01 0.53
CA ALA A 35 -9.71 -4.08 -0.03
C ALA A 35 -9.76 -3.26 -1.32
N ARG A 36 -10.50 -3.79 -2.29
CA ARG A 36 -10.70 -3.10 -3.56
C ARG A 36 -12.05 -2.38 -3.54
N HIS A 37 -12.06 -1.16 -4.03
CA HIS A 37 -13.26 -0.33 -4.11
C HIS A 37 -13.45 0.15 -5.55
N GLY A 38 -14.70 0.42 -5.92
CA GLY A 38 -15.02 0.88 -7.25
C GLY A 38 -14.96 -0.23 -8.28
N ILE A 39 -15.24 0.11 -9.53
CA ILE A 39 -15.24 -0.84 -10.65
C ILE A 39 -14.62 -0.20 -11.87
N GLY A 40 -14.08 -1.05 -12.76
CA GLY A 40 -13.49 -0.59 -14.02
C GLY A 40 -12.31 0.33 -13.79
N LYS A 41 -12.23 1.37 -14.59
CA LYS A 41 -11.11 2.31 -14.54
C LYS A 41 -11.15 3.21 -13.30
N ASP A 42 -12.27 3.21 -12.58
CA ASP A 42 -12.39 4.00 -11.34
C ASP A 42 -12.07 3.17 -10.11
N ALA A 43 -11.64 1.93 -10.28
CA ALA A 43 -11.29 1.07 -9.17
C ALA A 43 -10.03 1.56 -8.47
N TRP A 44 -10.01 1.41 -7.15
CA TRP A 44 -8.87 1.75 -6.32
C TRP A 44 -8.78 0.77 -5.17
N ALA A 45 -7.65 0.75 -4.51
CA ALA A 45 -7.42 -0.17 -3.41
C ALA A 45 -7.05 0.60 -2.15
N GLN A 46 -7.58 0.14 -1.03
CA GLN A 46 -7.20 0.60 0.30
C GLN A 46 -6.34 -0.50 0.90
N ILE A 47 -5.15 -0.15 1.33
CA ILE A 47 -4.18 -1.13 1.82
C ILE A 47 -3.66 -0.65 3.17
N ASP A 48 -3.99 -1.39 4.22
CA ASP A 48 -3.52 -1.09 5.56
C ASP A 48 -2.14 -1.70 5.73
N ILE A 49 -1.18 -0.87 6.08
CA ILE A 49 0.22 -1.25 6.19
C ILE A 49 0.69 -0.98 7.62
N SER A 50 1.39 -1.96 8.18
CA SER A 50 2.20 -1.75 9.37
C SER A 50 3.61 -1.40 8.90
N TRP A 51 3.93 -0.11 8.91
CA TRP A 51 5.22 0.36 8.43
C TRP A 51 6.31 0.02 9.43
N ASP A 52 7.49 -0.30 8.92
CA ASP A 52 8.60 -0.70 9.79
C ASP A 52 9.05 0.42 10.73
N ASN A 53 8.76 1.67 10.37
CA ASN A 53 9.06 2.82 11.23
C ASN A 53 8.03 3.05 12.35
N GLY A 54 7.04 2.16 12.48
CA GLY A 54 6.02 2.24 13.53
C GLY A 54 4.77 3.01 13.15
N ARG A 55 4.73 3.63 11.99
CA ARG A 55 3.52 4.33 11.54
C ARG A 55 2.49 3.34 11.01
N GLY A 56 1.22 3.73 11.07
CA GLY A 56 0.11 2.91 10.62
C GLY A 56 -0.72 3.56 9.52
N LEU A 57 -0.09 4.32 8.64
CA LEU A 57 -0.79 5.04 7.58
C LEU A 57 -1.12 4.09 6.43
N MET A 58 -2.39 4.10 5.99
CA MET A 58 -2.82 3.24 4.88
C MET A 58 -2.43 3.85 3.53
N LEU A 59 -2.36 3.00 2.52
CA LEU A 59 -2.20 3.42 1.13
C LEU A 59 -3.57 3.47 0.46
N VAL A 60 -3.73 4.45 -0.41
CA VAL A 60 -4.87 4.56 -1.32
C VAL A 60 -4.29 4.54 -2.73
N SER A 61 -4.40 3.42 -3.42
CA SER A 61 -3.74 3.22 -4.70
C SER A 61 -4.76 2.98 -5.82
N PRO A 62 -4.80 3.80 -6.86
CA PRO A 62 -4.06 5.04 -6.98
C PRO A 62 -4.58 6.14 -6.06
N PRO A 63 -3.89 7.25 -5.80
CA PRO A 63 -2.66 7.68 -6.48
C PRO A 63 -1.36 7.19 -5.85
N ASP A 64 -1.42 6.57 -4.65
CA ASP A 64 -0.20 6.09 -4.02
C ASP A 64 0.36 4.91 -4.81
N GLU A 65 1.69 4.82 -4.90
CA GLU A 65 2.37 3.78 -5.65
C GLU A 65 3.28 2.98 -4.74
N PHE A 66 3.24 1.67 -4.90
CA PHE A 66 4.03 0.76 -4.09
C PHE A 66 4.40 -0.47 -4.92
N GLU A 67 5.32 -1.27 -4.41
CA GLU A 67 5.66 -2.57 -5.00
C GLU A 67 5.67 -3.63 -3.92
N ILE A 68 5.30 -4.85 -4.30
CA ILE A 68 5.40 -6.01 -3.41
C ILE A 68 6.83 -6.54 -3.56
N ILE A 69 7.58 -6.56 -2.46
CA ILE A 69 8.97 -7.00 -2.48
C ILE A 69 9.15 -8.43 -1.96
N GLN A 70 8.15 -8.94 -1.24
CA GLN A 70 8.15 -10.32 -0.78
C GLN A 70 6.72 -10.74 -0.53
N ASN A 71 6.31 -11.84 -1.16
CA ASN A 71 4.96 -12.37 -0.98
C ASN A 71 4.86 -13.10 0.35
N ALA A 72 3.68 -13.01 0.97
CA ALA A 72 3.35 -13.87 2.10
C ALA A 72 3.21 -15.31 1.62
N ASP A 73 3.60 -16.24 2.44
CA ASP A 73 3.46 -17.66 2.11
C ASP A 73 2.07 -18.18 2.42
#